data_241e5d8bd8c8d7dcaa128f833aedb78e
#
_entry.id   241e5d8bd8c8d7dcaa128f833aedb78e
#
_cell.length_a   1.000
_cell.length_b   1.000
_cell.length_c   1.000
_cell.angle_alpha   90.00
_cell.angle_beta   90.00
_cell.angle_gamma   90.00
#
_symmetry.space_group_name_H-M   'P 1'
#
loop_
_entity.id
_entity.type
_entity.pdbx_description
1 polymer ?
#
loop_
_entity_poly.entity_id
_entity_poly.type
_entity_poly.pdbx_seq_one_letter_code
_entity_poly.pdbx_strand_id
1 'polypeptide(L)' 'MNRKEIELLRRQFPPGTKVKCTRMMEDTSTVPPGTTGIVSYVDDSGMIHVNWENGSRLGLISGEDRFKKVTRKEMER' A
#
# COMPACT_ATOMS: atom_id res chain seq x y z
N MET A 1 -7.94 7.31 -13.43
CA MET A 1 -8.64 6.10 -12.91
C MET A 1 -10.10 6.45 -12.71
N ASN A 2 -11.01 5.59 -13.16
CA ASN A 2 -12.43 5.92 -13.05
C ASN A 2 -12.99 5.49 -11.71
N ARG A 3 -14.24 5.92 -11.45
CA ARG A 3 -14.88 5.66 -10.17
C ARG A 3 -14.96 4.17 -9.84
N LYS A 4 -15.26 3.36 -10.84
CA LYS A 4 -15.42 1.93 -10.63
C LYS A 4 -14.13 1.28 -10.18
N GLU A 5 -13.02 1.70 -10.80
CA GLU A 5 -11.71 1.19 -10.42
C GLU A 5 -11.34 1.61 -9.00
N ILE A 6 -11.67 2.84 -8.63
CA ILE A 6 -11.39 3.33 -7.29
C ILE A 6 -12.19 2.55 -6.26
N GLU A 7 -13.46 2.25 -6.58
CA GLU A 7 -14.28 1.46 -5.67
C GLU A 7 -13.73 0.06 -5.47
N LEU A 8 -13.21 -0.54 -6.54
CA LEU A 8 -12.61 -1.85 -6.44
C LEU A 8 -11.34 -1.80 -5.58
N LEU A 9 -10.55 -0.76 -5.73
CA LEU A 9 -9.37 -0.57 -4.90
C LEU A 9 -9.74 -0.46 -3.43
N ARG A 10 -10.80 0.28 -3.14
CA ARG A 10 -11.24 0.46 -1.77
C ARG A 10 -11.70 -0.85 -1.14
N ARG A 11 -12.24 -1.75 -1.97
CA ARG A 11 -12.62 -3.07 -1.49
C ARG A 11 -11.42 -3.96 -1.25
N GLN A 12 -10.40 -3.83 -2.09
CA GLN A 12 -9.21 -4.65 -1.96
C GLN A 12 -8.29 -4.15 -0.84
N PHE A 13 -8.30 -2.85 -0.61
CA PHE A 13 -7.43 -2.22 0.38
C PHE A 13 -8.22 -1.37 1.35
N PRO A 14 -9.13 -1.98 2.13
CA PRO A 14 -9.86 -1.21 3.13
C PRO A 14 -8.91 -0.73 4.24
N PRO A 15 -9.29 0.30 4.98
CA PRO A 15 -8.47 0.76 6.11
C PRO A 15 -8.14 -0.40 7.03
N GLY A 16 -6.88 -0.46 7.43
CA GLY A 16 -6.41 -1.54 8.29
C GLY A 16 -5.74 -2.68 7.56
N THR A 17 -5.77 -2.67 6.22
CA THR A 17 -5.10 -3.71 5.45
C THR A 17 -3.59 -3.57 5.60
N LYS A 18 -2.91 -4.68 5.85
CA LYS A 18 -1.45 -4.66 5.95
C LYS A 18 -0.83 -4.90 4.59
N VAL A 19 0.16 -4.09 4.26
CA VAL A 19 0.88 -4.21 3.00
C VAL A 19 2.37 -4.21 3.27
N LYS A 20 3.13 -4.70 2.30
CA LYS A 20 4.58 -4.78 2.41
C LYS A 20 5.20 -4.23 1.15
N CYS A 21 6.19 -3.38 1.31
CA CYS A 21 6.93 -2.85 0.16
C CYS A 21 7.82 -3.96 -0.37
N THR A 22 7.72 -4.23 -1.67
CA THR A 22 8.50 -5.31 -2.27
C THR A 22 9.66 -4.79 -3.09
N ARG A 23 9.66 -3.49 -3.36
CA ARG A 23 10.67 -2.91 -4.24
C ARG A 23 10.74 -1.40 -3.97
N MET A 24 11.92 -0.86 -4.07
CA MET A 24 12.09 0.58 -3.94
C MET A 24 11.39 1.29 -5.08
N MET A 25 10.62 2.31 -4.77
CA MET A 25 9.84 3.01 -5.79
C MET A 25 10.66 4.02 -6.55
N GLU A 26 11.59 4.64 -5.89
CA GLU A 26 12.52 5.56 -6.53
C GLU A 26 13.70 5.78 -5.61
N ASP A 27 14.74 6.38 -6.16
CA ASP A 27 15.99 6.54 -5.41
C ASP A 27 15.82 7.31 -4.11
N THR A 28 14.85 8.21 -4.09
CA THR A 28 14.62 9.04 -2.91
C THR A 28 13.57 8.46 -1.97
N SER A 29 13.12 7.25 -2.25
CA SER A 29 12.09 6.63 -1.43
C SER A 29 12.58 6.42 0.00
N THR A 30 11.68 6.71 0.94
CA THR A 30 11.97 6.47 2.35
C THR A 30 11.42 5.15 2.83
N VAL A 31 10.90 4.34 1.92
CA VAL A 31 10.32 3.05 2.26
C VAL A 31 11.10 1.96 1.54
N PRO A 32 12.10 1.37 2.20
CA PRO A 32 12.89 0.31 1.58
C PRO A 32 12.09 -0.99 1.46
N PRO A 33 12.51 -1.88 0.56
CA PRO A 33 11.86 -3.18 0.44
C PRO A 33 11.84 -3.91 1.76
N GLY A 34 10.74 -4.59 2.04
CA GLY A 34 10.58 -5.31 3.30
C GLY A 34 9.84 -4.52 4.36
N THR A 35 9.69 -3.21 4.16
CA THR A 35 8.95 -2.40 5.12
C THR A 35 7.47 -2.72 5.02
N THR A 36 6.80 -2.85 6.16
CA THR A 36 5.36 -3.09 6.18
C THR A 36 4.65 -1.82 6.62
N GLY A 37 3.37 -1.76 6.30
CA GLY A 37 2.55 -0.62 6.67
C GLY A 37 1.08 -0.99 6.70
N ILE A 38 0.27 -0.05 7.17
CA ILE A 38 -1.18 -0.26 7.30
C ILE A 38 -1.88 0.76 6.42
N VAL A 39 -2.79 0.28 5.58
CA VAL A 39 -3.57 1.16 4.71
C VAL A 39 -4.45 2.07 5.55
N SER A 40 -4.38 3.36 5.25
CA SER A 40 -5.23 4.34 5.90
C SER A 40 -6.52 4.54 5.10
N TYR A 41 -6.38 4.79 3.81
CA TYR A 41 -7.54 4.91 2.91
C TYR A 41 -7.04 5.01 1.47
N VAL A 42 -7.99 4.92 0.53
CA VAL A 42 -7.72 5.14 -0.89
C VAL A 42 -8.43 6.43 -1.26
N ASP A 43 -7.69 7.39 -1.82
CA ASP A 43 -8.30 8.68 -2.14
C ASP A 43 -8.98 8.66 -3.52
N ASP A 44 -9.57 9.79 -3.88
CA ASP A 44 -10.35 9.88 -5.11
C ASP A 44 -9.51 9.76 -6.38
N SER A 45 -8.20 9.94 -6.27
CA SER A 45 -7.32 9.77 -7.42
C SER A 45 -6.83 8.33 -7.56
N GLY A 46 -7.18 7.48 -6.59
CA GLY A 46 -6.78 6.08 -6.64
C GLY A 46 -5.46 5.81 -5.92
N MET A 47 -4.93 6.80 -5.21
CA MET A 47 -3.71 6.59 -4.45
C MET A 47 -4.04 5.93 -3.12
N ILE A 48 -3.26 4.91 -2.78
CA ILE A 48 -3.44 4.17 -1.53
C ILE A 48 -2.54 4.80 -0.47
N HIS A 49 -3.16 5.38 0.54
CA HIS A 49 -2.41 6.04 1.61
C HIS A 49 -2.07 5.02 2.68
N VAL A 50 -0.80 4.92 3.00
CA VAL A 50 -0.28 3.91 3.90
C VAL A 50 0.55 4.56 5.01
N ASN A 51 0.35 4.10 6.23
CA ASN A 51 1.19 4.48 7.36
C ASN A 51 2.24 3.39 7.50
N TRP A 52 3.46 3.68 7.08
CA TRP A 52 4.54 2.70 7.11
C TRP A 52 5.16 2.60 8.50
N GLU A 53 5.66 1.42 8.82
CA GLU A 53 6.22 1.18 10.16
C GLU A 53 7.42 2.07 10.47
N ASN A 54 8.12 2.50 9.44
CA ASN A 54 9.29 3.37 9.64
C ASN A 54 8.91 4.85 9.76
N GLY A 55 7.62 5.15 9.85
CA GLY A 55 7.16 6.52 10.00
C GLY A 55 6.88 7.25 8.70
N SER A 56 7.18 6.63 7.57
CA SER A 56 6.94 7.24 6.28
C SER A 56 5.44 7.21 5.96
N ARG A 57 5.00 8.15 5.15
CA ARG A 57 3.62 8.20 4.69
C ARG A 57 3.52 8.19 3.18
N LEU A 58 4.44 7.48 2.55
CA LEU A 58 4.47 7.38 1.11
C LEU A 58 3.21 6.68 0.60
N GLY A 59 2.55 7.30 -0.38
CA GLY A 59 1.38 6.69 -1.01
C GLY A 59 1.77 5.70 -2.08
N LEU A 60 0.88 4.78 -2.37
CA LEU A 60 1.10 3.74 -3.38
C LEU A 60 0.15 3.92 -4.54
N ILE A 61 0.62 3.59 -5.72
CA ILE A 61 -0.19 3.65 -6.93
C ILE A 61 -0.42 2.22 -7.41
N SER A 62 -1.70 1.86 -7.54
CA SER A 62 -2.06 0.54 -8.00
C SER A 62 -1.49 0.26 -9.38
N GLY A 63 -1.02 -0.95 -9.59
CA GLY A 63 -0.44 -1.32 -10.89
C GLY A 63 1.04 -1.12 -11.01
N GLU A 64 1.66 -0.54 -10.01
CA GLU A 64 3.11 -0.31 -10.02
C GLU A 64 3.89 -1.52 -9.54
N ASP A 65 3.22 -2.50 -8.96
CA ASP A 65 3.83 -3.76 -8.51
C ASP A 65 4.99 -3.57 -7.53
N ARG A 66 4.89 -2.55 -6.70
CA ARG A 66 5.96 -2.26 -5.75
C ARG A 66 5.58 -2.61 -4.33
N PHE A 67 4.45 -3.26 -4.17
CA PHE A 67 3.96 -3.65 -2.87
C PHE A 67 3.02 -4.84 -3.02
N LYS A 68 2.71 -5.48 -1.91
CA LYS A 68 1.72 -6.55 -1.91
C LYS A 68 1.00 -6.56 -0.57
N LYS A 69 -0.19 -7.14 -0.57
CA LYS A 69 -0.91 -7.38 0.67
C LYS A 69 -0.19 -8.45 1.47
N VAL A 70 -0.13 -8.25 2.77
CA VAL A 70 0.40 -9.28 3.67
C VAL A 70 -0.78 -10.16 4.06
N THR A 71 -0.71 -11.43 3.71
CA THR A 71 -1.77 -12.36 4.05
C THR A 71 -1.67 -12.75 5.51
N ARG A 72 -2.77 -13.25 6.04
CA ARG A 72 -2.79 -13.73 7.40
C ARG A 72 -1.72 -14.78 7.65
N LYS A 73 -1.54 -15.65 6.66
CA LYS A 73 -0.54 -16.71 6.76
C LYS A 73 0.86 -16.16 6.94
N GLU A 74 1.17 -15.10 6.23
CA GLU A 74 2.48 -14.48 6.38
C GLU A 74 2.61 -13.77 7.71
N MET A 75 1.52 -13.27 8.24
CA MET A 75 1.56 -12.54 9.50
C MET A 75 1.77 -13.44 10.70
N GLU A 76 1.46 -14.70 10.55
CA GLU A 76 1.60 -15.66 11.64
C GLU A 76 3.05 -16.09 11.86
N ARG A 77 3.93 -15.62 11.02
CA ARG A 77 5.34 -15.95 11.15
C ARG A 77 6.07 -14.96 12.07
#